data_7d4a5f796fa9394a93f728057f4e8ef6
#
_entry.id   7d4a5f796fa9394a93f728057f4e8ef6
#
_cell.length_a   1.000
_cell.length_b   1.000
_cell.length_c   1.000
_cell.angle_alpha   90.00
_cell.angle_beta   90.00
_cell.angle_gamma   90.00
#
_symmetry.space_group_name_H-M   'P 1'
#
loop_
_entity.id
_entity.type
_entity.pdbx_description
1 polymer ?
#
loop_
_entity_poly.entity_id
_entity_poly.type
_entity_poly.pdbx_seq_one_letter_code
_entity_poly.pdbx_strand_id
1 'polypeptide(L)'
;MISVRFQGKPFNITVVQVYAPTSNAEEAEGEWFYEDLQDLLELPPKKDVLFITGDWNAKVGSQETPGVTGKFGLGIRNEAGQRLIEFCQENALLITNTLFQQHKRRLYTWTSPDGQHQNQIDYILWGQRWRSCIQSAKTNQELTVAQIMNSLLPNSD
;
A
#
# COMPACT_ATOMS: atom_id res chain seq x y z
N MET A 1 -11.63 -8.41 3.03
CA MET A 1 -11.32 -6.99 2.80
C MET A 1 -12.38 -6.11 3.43
N ILE A 2 -12.00 -4.94 3.90
CA ILE A 2 -12.92 -3.96 4.47
C ILE A 2 -12.72 -2.66 3.73
N SER A 3 -13.83 -2.00 3.34
CA SER A 3 -13.80 -0.68 2.71
C SER A 3 -14.65 0.30 3.53
N VAL A 4 -14.09 1.47 3.80
CA VAL A 4 -14.77 2.54 4.52
C VAL A 4 -14.60 3.84 3.75
N ARG A 5 -15.69 4.59 3.61
CA ARG A 5 -15.68 5.90 2.95
C ARG A 5 -15.91 7.00 3.98
N PHE A 6 -15.00 7.96 4.00
CA PHE A 6 -15.08 9.14 4.86
C PHE A 6 -15.46 10.36 4.04
N GLN A 7 -16.42 11.13 4.56
CA GLN A 7 -16.73 12.44 3.99
C GLN A 7 -15.67 13.44 4.42
N GLY A 8 -15.14 14.19 3.46
CA GLY A 8 -14.14 15.22 3.68
C GLY A 8 -14.35 16.42 2.78
N LYS A 9 -13.63 17.48 3.06
CA LYS A 9 -13.57 18.69 2.21
C LYS A 9 -12.10 18.98 1.90
N PRO A 10 -11.72 19.19 0.65
CA PRO A 10 -12.58 19.25 -0.55
C PRO A 10 -12.92 17.87 -1.16
N PHE A 11 -12.31 16.77 -0.66
CA PHE A 11 -12.48 15.43 -1.24
C PHE A 11 -12.94 14.42 -0.19
N ASN A 12 -13.74 13.45 -0.64
CA ASN A 12 -14.00 12.25 0.14
C ASN A 12 -12.84 11.29 0.04
N ILE A 13 -12.68 10.44 1.05
CA ILE A 13 -11.59 9.48 1.16
C ILE A 13 -12.17 8.08 1.28
N THR A 14 -11.71 7.17 0.43
CA THR A 14 -12.00 5.75 0.55
C THR A 14 -10.76 5.01 1.02
N VAL A 15 -10.89 4.27 2.11
CA VAL A 15 -9.83 3.42 2.67
C VAL A 15 -10.25 1.98 2.53
N VAL A 16 -9.39 1.19 1.91
CA VAL A 16 -9.55 -0.26 1.79
C VAL A 16 -8.47 -0.94 2.61
N GLN A 17 -8.84 -1.84 3.49
CA GLN A 17 -7.91 -2.69 4.22
C GLN A 17 -7.93 -4.09 3.65
N VAL A 18 -6.74 -4.62 3.37
CA VAL A 18 -6.57 -5.94 2.75
C VAL A 18 -5.66 -6.83 3.59
N TYR A 19 -5.90 -8.13 3.44
CA TYR A 19 -5.01 -9.18 3.88
C TYR A 19 -4.87 -10.17 2.73
N ALA A 20 -3.74 -10.13 2.04
CA ALA A 20 -3.50 -10.97 0.88
C ALA A 20 -3.17 -12.41 1.28
N PRO A 21 -3.44 -13.40 0.41
CA PRO A 21 -3.02 -14.78 0.64
C PRO A 21 -1.52 -14.88 0.86
N THR A 22 -1.11 -15.84 1.70
CA THR A 22 0.31 -16.11 1.95
C THR A 22 0.97 -16.77 0.73
N SER A 23 2.31 -16.78 0.71
CA SER A 23 3.08 -17.43 -0.36
C SER A 23 2.84 -18.93 -0.50
N ASN A 24 2.26 -19.57 0.54
CA ASN A 24 1.91 -21.00 0.54
C ASN A 24 0.47 -21.24 0.06
N ALA A 25 -0.31 -20.20 -0.22
CA ALA A 25 -1.65 -20.34 -0.75
C ALA A 25 -1.63 -20.84 -2.20
N GLU A 26 -2.73 -21.43 -2.63
CA GLU A 26 -2.89 -21.82 -4.03
C GLU A 26 -2.89 -20.60 -4.95
N GLU A 27 -2.37 -20.74 -6.16
CA GLU A 27 -2.33 -19.67 -7.16
C GLU A 27 -3.71 -19.05 -7.41
N ALA A 28 -4.74 -19.90 -7.46
CA ALA A 28 -6.12 -19.46 -7.63
C ALA A 28 -6.61 -18.51 -6.52
N GLU A 29 -6.17 -18.71 -5.28
CA GLU A 29 -6.51 -17.80 -4.18
C GLU A 29 -5.92 -16.40 -4.39
N GLY A 30 -4.73 -16.32 -4.93
CA GLY A 30 -4.09 -15.06 -5.30
C GLY A 30 -4.85 -14.34 -6.41
N GLU A 31 -5.30 -15.07 -7.43
CA GLU A 31 -6.10 -14.49 -8.50
C GLU A 31 -7.43 -13.95 -8.01
N TRP A 32 -8.17 -14.75 -7.24
CA TRP A 32 -9.44 -14.31 -6.64
C TRP A 32 -9.28 -13.09 -5.73
N PHE A 33 -8.19 -13.03 -4.96
CA PHE A 33 -7.90 -11.87 -4.14
C PHE A 33 -7.80 -10.58 -4.98
N TYR A 34 -7.06 -10.60 -6.08
CA TYR A 34 -6.90 -9.43 -6.94
C TYR A 34 -8.15 -9.11 -7.75
N GLU A 35 -8.94 -10.11 -8.15
CA GLU A 35 -10.24 -9.90 -8.79
C GLU A 35 -11.22 -9.22 -7.83
N ASP A 36 -11.33 -9.71 -6.60
CA ASP A 36 -12.18 -9.12 -5.57
C ASP A 36 -11.74 -7.69 -5.24
N LEU A 37 -10.44 -7.45 -5.16
CA LEU A 37 -9.89 -6.12 -4.93
C LEU A 37 -10.21 -5.18 -6.11
N GLN A 38 -10.08 -5.65 -7.34
CA GLN A 38 -10.41 -4.88 -8.53
C GLN A 38 -11.88 -4.46 -8.52
N ASP A 39 -12.78 -5.38 -8.22
CA ASP A 39 -14.23 -5.10 -8.12
C ASP A 39 -14.50 -4.04 -7.03
N LEU A 40 -13.81 -4.17 -5.90
CA LEU A 40 -13.96 -3.21 -4.79
C LEU A 40 -13.45 -1.82 -5.16
N LEU A 41 -12.39 -1.69 -5.96
CA LEU A 41 -11.83 -0.42 -6.40
C LEU A 41 -12.70 0.31 -7.42
N GLU A 42 -13.60 -0.39 -8.08
CA GLU A 42 -14.52 0.20 -9.07
C GLU A 42 -15.75 0.87 -8.42
N LEU A 43 -16.03 0.57 -7.14
CA LEU A 43 -17.20 1.11 -6.43
C LEU A 43 -17.09 2.59 -6.06
N PRO A 44 -15.95 3.12 -5.53
CA PRO A 44 -15.87 4.52 -5.13
C PRO A 44 -15.91 5.47 -6.35
N PRO A 45 -16.44 6.69 -6.18
CA PRO A 45 -16.30 7.73 -7.20
C PRO A 45 -14.82 8.00 -7.51
N LYS A 46 -14.51 8.23 -8.79
CA LYS A 46 -13.12 8.49 -9.23
C LYS A 46 -12.49 9.74 -8.61
N LYS A 47 -13.29 10.67 -8.13
CA LYS A 47 -12.83 11.89 -7.45
C LYS A 47 -12.42 11.67 -5.99
N ASP A 48 -12.76 10.52 -5.42
CA ASP A 48 -12.34 10.19 -4.06
C ASP A 48 -10.82 9.94 -4.00
N VAL A 49 -10.23 10.34 -2.90
CA VAL A 49 -8.86 9.92 -2.57
C VAL A 49 -8.90 8.46 -2.12
N LEU A 50 -8.11 7.63 -2.76
CA LEU A 50 -8.11 6.19 -2.50
C LEU A 50 -6.82 5.76 -1.80
N PHE A 51 -6.99 5.06 -0.68
CA PHE A 51 -5.93 4.33 0.01
C PHE A 51 -6.24 2.86 0.09
N ILE A 52 -5.23 2.04 -0.13
CA ILE A 52 -5.32 0.61 0.13
C ILE A 52 -4.17 0.25 1.07
N THR A 53 -4.49 -0.20 2.26
CA THR A 53 -3.51 -0.51 3.30
C THR A 53 -3.67 -1.95 3.74
N GLY A 54 -2.61 -2.58 4.18
CA GLY A 54 -2.67 -3.89 4.80
C GLY A 54 -1.43 -4.75 4.59
N ASP A 55 -1.59 -6.03 4.90
CA ASP A 55 -0.60 -7.06 4.69
C ASP A 55 -0.79 -7.67 3.30
N TRP A 56 0.20 -7.46 2.45
CA TRP A 56 0.18 -7.94 1.07
C TRP A 56 0.89 -9.27 0.87
N ASN A 57 1.54 -9.79 1.92
CA ASN A 57 2.35 -11.01 1.83
C ASN A 57 3.28 -11.04 0.59
N ALA A 58 3.82 -9.88 0.25
CA ALA A 58 4.59 -9.64 -0.95
C ALA A 58 5.82 -8.79 -0.64
N LYS A 59 6.92 -9.04 -1.32
CA LYS A 59 8.14 -8.22 -1.25
C LYS A 59 8.34 -7.50 -2.57
N VAL A 60 8.23 -6.17 -2.56
CA VAL A 60 8.46 -5.37 -3.76
C VAL A 60 9.92 -5.02 -3.99
N GLY A 61 10.73 -5.07 -2.92
CA GLY A 61 12.18 -4.84 -3.01
C GLY A 61 12.57 -3.39 -3.23
N SER A 62 13.88 -3.18 -3.41
CA SER A 62 14.49 -1.86 -3.61
C SER A 62 14.62 -1.45 -5.07
N GLN A 63 14.32 -2.34 -6.01
CA GLN A 63 14.37 -2.03 -7.43
C GLN A 63 13.21 -1.11 -7.81
N GLU A 64 13.56 0.06 -8.33
CA GLU A 64 12.57 1.05 -8.74
C GLU A 64 11.76 0.58 -9.96
N THR A 65 10.44 0.75 -9.87
CA THR A 65 9.52 0.66 -11.01
C THR A 65 8.89 2.04 -11.21
N PRO A 66 9.25 2.78 -12.26
CA PRO A 66 8.78 4.15 -12.45
C PRO A 66 7.25 4.26 -12.37
N GLY A 67 6.78 5.23 -11.57
CA GLY A 67 5.34 5.47 -11.36
C GLY A 67 4.65 4.54 -10.37
N VAL A 68 5.32 3.51 -9.86
CA VAL A 68 4.76 2.56 -8.89
C VAL A 68 5.60 2.50 -7.61
N THR A 69 6.88 2.20 -7.72
CA THR A 69 7.79 2.10 -6.57
C THR A 69 8.96 3.06 -6.71
N GLY A 70 9.44 3.58 -5.56
CA GLY A 70 10.75 4.19 -5.46
C GLY A 70 11.83 3.17 -5.12
N LYS A 71 13.01 3.66 -4.79
CA LYS A 71 14.22 2.85 -4.52
C LYS A 71 14.44 2.51 -3.04
N PHE A 72 13.52 2.91 -2.17
CA PHE A 72 13.68 2.78 -0.72
C PHE A 72 12.95 1.59 -0.10
N GLY A 73 12.45 0.66 -0.93
CA GLY A 73 11.92 -0.61 -0.46
C GLY A 73 13.01 -1.54 0.09
N LEU A 74 12.62 -2.53 0.87
CA LEU A 74 13.54 -3.47 1.52
C LEU A 74 13.73 -4.73 0.70
N GLY A 75 14.99 -5.12 0.49
CA GLY A 75 15.37 -6.43 0.00
C GLY A 75 15.13 -6.65 -1.49
N ILE A 76 14.87 -7.89 -1.86
CA ILE A 76 14.73 -8.36 -3.23
C ILE A 76 13.24 -8.66 -3.51
N ARG A 77 12.77 -8.26 -4.68
CA ARG A 77 11.42 -8.54 -5.16
C ARG A 77 11.19 -10.04 -5.33
N ASN A 78 10.06 -10.55 -4.83
CA ASN A 78 9.59 -11.90 -5.10
C ASN A 78 8.43 -11.89 -6.12
N GLU A 79 7.94 -13.07 -6.45
CA GLU A 79 6.84 -13.22 -7.43
C GLU A 79 5.56 -12.51 -6.96
N ALA A 80 5.21 -12.63 -5.68
CA ALA A 80 4.07 -11.92 -5.11
C ALA A 80 4.24 -10.39 -5.19
N GLY A 81 5.46 -9.89 -4.99
CA GLY A 81 5.80 -8.47 -5.16
C GLY A 81 5.67 -8.02 -6.60
N GLN A 82 6.10 -8.82 -7.55
CA GLN A 82 5.92 -8.54 -8.98
C GLN A 82 4.43 -8.48 -9.35
N ARG A 83 3.63 -9.40 -8.84
CA ARG A 83 2.18 -9.40 -9.06
C ARG A 83 1.51 -8.14 -8.49
N LEU A 84 1.91 -7.73 -7.28
CA LEU A 84 1.42 -6.49 -6.68
C LEU A 84 1.77 -5.26 -7.54
N ILE A 85 2.99 -5.19 -8.04
CA ILE A 85 3.43 -4.08 -8.91
C ILE A 85 2.62 -4.04 -10.21
N GLU A 86 2.37 -5.17 -10.83
CA GLU A 86 1.54 -5.27 -12.03
C GLU A 86 0.11 -4.76 -11.77
N PHE A 87 -0.48 -5.16 -10.64
CA PHE A 87 -1.78 -4.64 -10.22
C PHE A 87 -1.77 -3.11 -10.04
N CYS A 88 -0.72 -2.58 -9.41
CA CYS A 88 -0.55 -1.14 -9.25
C CYS A 88 -0.39 -0.42 -10.60
N GLN A 89 0.32 -0.99 -11.56
CA GLN A 89 0.45 -0.42 -12.90
C GLN A 89 -0.90 -0.37 -13.62
N GLU A 90 -1.68 -1.43 -13.54
CA GLU A 90 -3.00 -1.53 -14.17
C GLU A 90 -4.01 -0.52 -13.59
N ASN A 91 -3.87 -0.17 -12.32
CA ASN A 91 -4.81 0.67 -11.59
C ASN A 91 -4.30 2.08 -11.27
N ALA A 92 -3.18 2.49 -11.84
CA ALA A 92 -2.54 3.79 -11.57
C ALA A 92 -2.35 4.05 -10.06
N LEU A 93 -1.83 3.06 -9.35
CA LEU A 93 -1.49 3.11 -7.94
C LEU A 93 0.03 3.21 -7.75
N LEU A 94 0.45 3.77 -6.63
CA LEU A 94 1.84 3.76 -6.21
C LEU A 94 1.98 3.21 -4.80
N ILE A 95 3.15 2.63 -4.51
CA ILE A 95 3.45 2.04 -3.22
C ILE A 95 4.26 3.06 -2.42
N THR A 96 3.59 3.75 -1.51
CA THR A 96 4.12 4.96 -0.85
C THR A 96 5.31 4.69 0.04
N ASN A 97 5.36 3.51 0.68
CA ASN A 97 6.43 3.11 1.58
C ASN A 97 7.82 3.05 0.92
N THR A 98 7.86 2.92 -0.41
CA THR A 98 9.09 2.81 -1.19
C THR A 98 9.63 4.14 -1.68
N LEU A 99 8.87 5.23 -1.50
CA LEU A 99 9.17 6.54 -2.07
C LEU A 99 10.13 7.38 -1.23
N PHE A 100 10.22 7.11 0.07
CA PHE A 100 10.99 7.93 1.01
C PHE A 100 12.02 7.10 1.75
N GLN A 101 13.20 7.71 1.94
CA GLN A 101 14.23 7.11 2.76
C GLN A 101 13.81 7.05 4.22
N GLN A 102 13.90 5.86 4.80
CA GLN A 102 13.61 5.62 6.21
C GLN A 102 14.72 4.79 6.86
N HIS A 103 14.83 4.89 8.18
CA HIS A 103 15.74 4.04 8.91
C HIS A 103 15.36 2.57 8.71
N LYS A 104 16.35 1.70 8.45
CA LYS A 104 16.14 0.28 8.13
C LYS A 104 15.21 -0.44 9.12
N ARG A 105 15.29 -0.11 10.41
CA ARG A 105 14.41 -0.66 11.46
C ARG A 105 12.93 -0.38 11.24
N ARG A 106 12.58 0.70 10.55
CA ARG A 106 11.19 1.08 10.25
C ARG A 106 10.64 0.42 9.00
N LEU A 107 11.50 -0.19 8.21
CA LEU A 107 11.10 -0.90 6.99
C LEU A 107 10.60 -2.31 7.28
N TYR A 108 11.05 -2.92 8.37
CA TYR A 108 10.58 -4.25 8.76
C TYR A 108 9.16 -4.17 9.31
N THR A 109 8.24 -4.89 8.68
CA THR A 109 6.85 -4.97 9.11
C THR A 109 6.46 -6.36 9.59
N TRP A 110 7.32 -7.34 9.35
CA TRP A 110 7.14 -8.72 9.78
C TRP A 110 8.45 -9.33 10.25
N THR A 111 8.37 -10.11 11.32
CA THR A 111 9.49 -10.90 11.85
C THR A 111 9.04 -12.34 12.01
N SER A 112 9.88 -13.28 11.57
CA SER A 112 9.61 -14.71 11.73
C SER A 112 9.49 -15.11 13.20
N PRO A 113 8.74 -16.20 13.52
CA PRO A 113 8.60 -16.67 14.91
C PRO A 113 9.92 -16.98 15.60
N ASP A 114 10.96 -17.38 14.86
CA ASP A 114 12.31 -17.63 15.39
C ASP A 114 13.17 -16.35 15.48
N GLY A 115 12.66 -15.21 15.03
CA GLY A 115 13.36 -13.92 15.05
C GLY A 115 14.48 -13.77 14.03
N GLN A 116 14.72 -14.77 13.18
CA GLN A 116 15.87 -14.79 12.26
C GLN A 116 15.61 -14.09 10.93
N HIS A 117 14.34 -13.95 10.53
CA HIS A 117 13.95 -13.32 9.27
C HIS A 117 13.08 -12.10 9.52
N GLN A 118 13.40 -11.01 8.83
CA GLN A 118 12.64 -9.75 8.87
C GLN A 118 12.34 -9.30 7.45
N ASN A 119 11.08 -9.01 7.19
CA ASN A 119 10.61 -8.61 5.86
C ASN A 119 9.71 -7.38 5.92
N GLN A 120 9.59 -6.71 4.78
CA GLN A 120 8.60 -5.69 4.53
C GLN A 120 7.51 -6.29 3.64
N ILE A 121 6.31 -6.46 4.19
CA ILE A 121 5.16 -7.08 3.50
C ILE A 121 3.88 -6.26 3.65
N ASP A 122 3.90 -5.22 4.48
CA ASP A 122 2.80 -4.30 4.66
C ASP A 122 3.08 -3.02 3.88
N TYR A 123 2.16 -2.64 3.01
CA TYR A 123 2.29 -1.47 2.16
C TYR A 123 1.04 -0.63 2.17
N ILE A 124 1.23 0.66 1.92
CA ILE A 124 0.15 1.61 1.67
C ILE A 124 0.18 1.98 0.20
N LEU A 125 -0.88 1.65 -0.51
CA LEU A 125 -1.07 2.00 -1.91
C LEU A 125 -1.92 3.26 -2.01
N TRP A 126 -1.57 4.08 -2.96
CA TRP A 126 -2.20 5.36 -3.17
C TRP A 126 -2.37 5.67 -4.65
N GLY A 127 -3.46 6.34 -5.05
CA GLY A 127 -3.62 6.77 -6.43
C GLY A 127 -2.51 7.71 -6.90
N GLN A 128 -1.91 7.45 -8.05
CA GLN A 128 -0.80 8.24 -8.60
C GLN A 128 -1.15 9.72 -8.78
N ARG A 129 -2.40 10.05 -9.08
CA ARG A 129 -2.87 11.42 -9.22
C ARG A 129 -2.69 12.29 -7.96
N TRP A 130 -2.55 11.66 -6.80
CA TRP A 130 -2.41 12.32 -5.50
C TRP A 130 -0.97 12.33 -4.97
N ARG A 131 0.00 11.97 -5.80
CA ARG A 131 1.40 11.83 -5.39
C ARG A 131 1.96 13.09 -4.73
N SER A 132 1.61 14.27 -5.24
CA SER A 132 2.07 15.55 -4.69
C SER A 132 1.59 15.82 -3.26
N CYS A 133 0.52 15.16 -2.83
CA CYS A 133 -0.02 15.30 -1.47
C CYS A 133 0.70 14.42 -0.44
N ILE A 134 1.57 13.51 -0.90
CA ILE A 134 2.29 12.59 -0.02
C ILE A 134 3.58 13.27 0.44
N GLN A 135 3.63 13.67 1.70
CA GLN A 135 4.83 14.28 2.28
C GLN A 135 5.76 13.26 2.94
N SER A 136 5.21 12.26 3.59
CA SER A 136 5.97 11.12 4.11
C SER A 136 5.03 9.94 4.40
N ALA A 137 5.38 8.76 3.91
CA ALA A 137 4.71 7.52 4.31
C ALA A 137 5.57 6.84 5.38
N LYS A 138 5.17 6.96 6.62
CA LYS A 138 5.80 6.24 7.72
C LYS A 138 5.09 4.91 7.91
N THR A 139 5.79 3.81 7.66
CA THR A 139 5.34 2.49 8.05
C THR A 139 5.67 2.27 9.52
N ASN A 140 4.79 2.70 10.38
CA ASN A 140 4.69 2.12 11.71
C ASN A 140 3.42 1.27 11.74
N GLN A 141 3.42 0.22 12.54
CA GLN A 141 2.22 -0.53 12.90
C GLN A 141 1.08 0.37 13.46
N GLU A 142 1.37 1.66 13.62
CA GLU A 142 0.49 2.69 14.15
C GLU A 142 0.10 3.77 13.14
N LEU A 143 0.31 3.58 11.83
CA LEU A 143 -0.22 4.52 10.85
C LEU A 143 -1.74 4.42 10.82
N THR A 144 -2.35 5.22 11.69
CA THR A 144 -3.80 5.38 11.72
C THR A 144 -4.26 6.16 10.50
N VAL A 145 -5.44 5.84 10.02
CA VAL A 145 -6.15 6.65 8.99
C VAL A 145 -6.12 8.15 9.34
N ALA A 146 -6.18 8.47 10.64
CA ALA A 146 -6.11 9.85 11.13
C ALA A 146 -4.78 10.56 10.79
N GLN A 147 -3.64 9.86 10.87
CA GLN A 147 -2.34 10.44 10.51
C GLN A 147 -2.23 10.66 9.00
N ILE A 148 -2.77 9.76 8.21
CA ILE A 148 -2.86 9.90 6.75
C ILE A 148 -3.77 11.07 6.41
N MET A 149 -4.93 11.20 7.05
CA MET A 149 -5.87 12.29 6.84
C MET A 149 -5.28 13.65 7.22
N ASN A 150 -4.52 13.74 8.32
CA ASN A 150 -3.86 14.98 8.74
C ASN A 150 -2.79 15.46 7.74
N SER A 151 -2.17 14.53 6.99
CA SER A 151 -1.22 14.89 5.94
C SER A 151 -1.90 15.39 4.65
N LEU A 152 -3.19 15.15 4.50
CA LEU A 152 -3.99 15.54 3.34
C LEU A 152 -4.76 16.85 3.51
N LEU A 153 -5.06 17.19 4.76
CA LEU A 153 -5.75 18.44 5.05
C LEU A 153 -4.72 19.58 4.99
N PRO A 154 -4.96 20.63 4.19
CA PRO A 154 -4.16 21.83 4.32
C PRO A 154 -4.27 22.31 5.75
N ASN A 155 -3.11 22.67 6.36
CA ASN A 155 -3.11 23.31 7.65
C ASN A 155 -4.12 24.46 7.60
N SER A 156 -5.22 24.32 8.32
CA SER A 156 -6.14 25.40 8.55
C SER A 156 -5.46 26.34 9.56
N ASP A 157 -4.78 27.33 9.05
CA ASP A 157 -4.42 28.50 9.82
C ASP A 157 -5.70 29.26 10.20
#